data_6a30491a38108081bd59f64d0707df7b
#
_entry.id   6a30491a38108081bd59f64d0707df7b
#
_cell.length_a   1.000
_cell.length_b   1.000
_cell.length_c   1.000
_cell.angle_alpha   90.00
_cell.angle_beta   90.00
_cell.angle_gamma   90.00
#
_symmetry.space_group_name_H-M   'P 1'
#
loop_
_entity.id
_entity.type
_entity.pdbx_description
1 polymer ?
#
loop_
_entity_poly.entity_id
_entity_poly.type
_entity_poly.pdbx_seq_one_letter_code
_entity_poly.pdbx_strand_id
1 'polypeptide(L)'
;MPTAHCQLPLINMFNLFKKNKTAEGAAGPLINTRKLPVSVDMHSHILPGIDDGSPDVETSLVLVRALYDMGIRKCIATPHIIGDLYRNNDETIGTALHKLQQACSAAAIPMQITAAAEYMLDDYFMDLLRQQKPLRTLYKNLLLTELPYTSEPHNLEEILFTIITEGYRAVLAHPERYFYFHGNFEEYRRLKDLGFILQVNLLSLTGYYGKNVARAARYILDKGLAGIVGTDLHHGRHLAALQSSVNLNLFHKYVQIPGMMNRELGGEVEG
;
A
#
# COMPACT_ATOMS: atom_id res chain seq x y z
N MET A 1 0.33 -49.58 -60.72
CA MET A 1 1.45 -49.03 -59.91
C MET A 1 0.85 -48.54 -58.62
N PRO A 2 1.15 -49.17 -57.47
CA PRO A 2 0.56 -48.79 -56.20
C PRO A 2 1.40 -47.71 -55.51
N THR A 3 0.73 -46.70 -54.98
CA THR A 3 1.23 -45.60 -54.22
C THR A 3 1.59 -46.05 -52.79
N ALA A 4 2.82 -45.87 -52.36
CA ALA A 4 3.30 -46.18 -51.03
C ALA A 4 2.87 -45.08 -50.07
N HIS A 5 2.07 -45.49 -49.02
CA HIS A 5 1.80 -44.64 -47.86
C HIS A 5 2.98 -44.76 -46.88
N CYS A 6 3.66 -43.65 -46.69
CA CYS A 6 4.66 -43.51 -45.61
C CYS A 6 3.94 -43.12 -44.28
N GLN A 7 3.85 -44.07 -43.35
CA GLN A 7 3.40 -43.80 -41.99
C GLN A 7 4.62 -43.40 -41.16
N LEU A 8 4.61 -42.17 -40.67
CA LEU A 8 5.55 -41.68 -39.63
C LEU A 8 5.07 -42.13 -38.24
N PRO A 9 5.95 -42.55 -37.35
CA PRO A 9 5.54 -42.99 -36.01
C PRO A 9 5.25 -41.79 -35.12
N LEU A 10 4.11 -41.85 -34.40
CA LEU A 10 3.72 -40.95 -33.32
C LEU A 10 4.72 -41.09 -32.16
N ILE A 11 5.59 -40.08 -32.04
CA ILE A 11 6.46 -39.93 -30.87
C ILE A 11 5.61 -39.40 -29.73
N ASN A 12 5.50 -40.19 -28.68
CA ASN A 12 4.81 -39.88 -27.41
C ASN A 12 5.51 -38.70 -26.70
N MET A 13 4.92 -37.49 -26.79
CA MET A 13 5.43 -36.23 -26.23
C MET A 13 4.90 -35.98 -24.80
N PHE A 14 4.79 -37.03 -23.97
CA PHE A 14 4.24 -36.94 -22.60
C PHE A 14 5.29 -37.23 -21.51
N ASN A 15 6.53 -36.80 -21.64
CA ASN A 15 7.50 -36.97 -20.54
C ASN A 15 8.50 -35.83 -20.39
N LEU A 16 8.05 -34.56 -20.43
CA LEU A 16 8.95 -33.39 -20.25
C LEU A 16 8.59 -32.50 -19.04
N PHE A 17 7.77 -32.96 -18.10
CA PHE A 17 7.57 -32.28 -16.83
C PHE A 17 8.14 -33.10 -15.67
N LYS A 18 9.46 -33.30 -15.62
CA LYS A 18 10.12 -33.61 -14.35
C LYS A 18 10.11 -32.35 -13.49
N LYS A 19 9.24 -32.38 -12.45
CA LYS A 19 9.28 -31.44 -11.32
C LYS A 19 10.69 -31.47 -10.71
N ASN A 20 11.47 -30.41 -10.90
CA ASN A 20 12.58 -30.12 -10.00
C ASN A 20 11.97 -29.79 -8.63
N LYS A 21 12.19 -30.68 -7.66
CA LYS A 21 12.01 -30.37 -6.23
C LYS A 21 13.03 -29.30 -5.85
N THR A 22 12.62 -28.06 -5.88
CA THR A 22 13.37 -26.99 -5.19
C THR A 22 13.15 -27.16 -3.69
N ALA A 23 14.26 -27.04 -2.95
CA ALA A 23 14.34 -27.22 -1.51
C ALA A 23 13.18 -26.54 -0.77
N GLU A 24 12.44 -27.34 0.01
CA GLU A 24 11.52 -26.88 1.04
C GLU A 24 12.35 -26.16 2.11
N GLY A 25 12.42 -24.83 2.02
CA GLY A 25 12.75 -24.01 3.17
C GLY A 25 11.69 -24.29 4.24
N ALA A 26 12.11 -24.71 5.42
CA ALA A 26 11.23 -25.03 6.54
C ALA A 26 10.21 -23.89 6.75
N ALA A 27 8.97 -24.15 6.36
CA ALA A 27 7.85 -23.26 6.68
C ALA A 27 7.71 -23.29 8.20
N GLY A 28 7.94 -22.15 8.85
CA GLY A 28 7.62 -21.98 10.26
C GLY A 28 6.15 -22.32 10.53
N PRO A 29 5.73 -22.52 11.77
CA PRO A 29 4.37 -22.91 12.10
C PRO A 29 3.39 -21.94 11.46
N LEU A 30 2.39 -22.45 10.73
CA LEU A 30 1.32 -21.66 10.12
C LEU A 30 0.57 -20.94 11.25
N ILE A 31 0.65 -19.62 11.27
CA ILE A 31 -0.12 -18.80 12.20
C ILE A 31 -1.58 -18.86 11.70
N ASN A 32 -2.42 -19.58 12.41
CA ASN A 32 -3.85 -19.67 12.10
C ASN A 32 -4.56 -18.39 12.58
N THR A 33 -4.22 -17.26 12.00
CA THR A 33 -4.87 -15.99 12.27
C THR A 33 -5.62 -15.50 11.03
N ARG A 34 -6.78 -14.87 11.28
CA ARG A 34 -7.52 -14.14 10.25
C ARG A 34 -7.30 -12.62 10.35
N LYS A 35 -6.38 -12.19 11.23
CA LYS A 35 -6.13 -10.77 11.50
C LYS A 35 -4.88 -10.30 10.78
N LEU A 36 -4.88 -9.04 10.40
CA LEU A 36 -3.68 -8.34 9.93
C LEU A 36 -2.68 -8.15 11.09
N PRO A 37 -1.38 -8.02 10.80
CA PRO A 37 -0.35 -7.84 11.83
C PRO A 37 -0.34 -6.43 12.44
N VAL A 38 -1.18 -5.52 11.95
CA VAL A 38 -1.31 -4.14 12.41
C VAL A 38 -2.75 -3.84 12.83
N SER A 39 -2.93 -2.98 13.82
CA SER A 39 -4.26 -2.50 14.24
C SER A 39 -4.63 -1.14 13.65
N VAL A 40 -3.66 -0.47 13.01
CA VAL A 40 -3.86 0.81 12.33
C VAL A 40 -3.51 0.64 10.87
N ASP A 41 -4.46 0.95 10.01
CA ASP A 41 -4.21 1.13 8.58
C ASP A 41 -4.05 2.62 8.28
N MET A 42 -2.91 2.98 7.74
CA MET A 42 -2.53 4.36 7.52
C MET A 42 -2.52 4.77 6.05
N HIS A 43 -2.89 3.86 5.16
CA HIS A 43 -2.96 4.10 3.73
C HIS A 43 -4.10 3.30 3.12
N SER A 44 -5.19 3.98 2.75
CA SER A 44 -6.37 3.37 2.15
C SER A 44 -7.27 4.40 1.45
N HIS A 45 -7.96 3.97 0.39
CA HIS A 45 -8.84 4.78 -0.44
C HIS A 45 -10.30 4.38 -0.20
N ILE A 46 -10.71 4.45 1.07
CA ILE A 46 -12.04 4.04 1.53
C ILE A 46 -13.06 5.16 1.59
N LEU A 47 -12.67 6.42 1.31
CA LEU A 47 -13.62 7.54 1.27
C LEU A 47 -14.46 7.46 -0.01
N PRO A 48 -15.80 7.61 0.10
CA PRO A 48 -16.69 7.35 -1.04
C PRO A 48 -16.64 8.44 -2.11
N GLY A 49 -16.34 8.05 -3.35
CA GLY A 49 -16.58 8.82 -4.57
C GLY A 49 -15.68 10.03 -4.80
N ILE A 50 -14.45 10.04 -4.24
CA ILE A 50 -13.56 11.20 -4.38
C ILE A 50 -12.23 10.90 -5.08
N ASP A 51 -11.92 9.61 -5.30
CA ASP A 51 -10.75 9.15 -6.06
C ASP A 51 -11.07 7.81 -6.75
N ASP A 52 -10.05 7.02 -7.13
CA ASP A 52 -10.18 5.69 -7.75
C ASP A 52 -10.39 4.54 -6.75
N GLY A 53 -10.58 4.87 -5.47
CA GLY A 53 -10.90 3.90 -4.44
C GLY A 53 -12.39 3.52 -4.41
N SER A 54 -13.02 3.64 -3.25
CA SER A 54 -14.42 3.28 -3.06
C SER A 54 -15.35 4.23 -3.83
N PRO A 55 -16.24 3.72 -4.72
CA PRO A 55 -17.09 4.59 -5.53
C PRO A 55 -18.28 5.20 -4.74
N ASP A 56 -18.71 4.55 -3.65
CA ASP A 56 -19.90 4.91 -2.89
C ASP A 56 -19.81 4.48 -1.43
N VAL A 57 -20.76 4.93 -0.62
CA VAL A 57 -20.82 4.65 0.82
C VAL A 57 -21.02 3.17 1.11
N GLU A 58 -21.84 2.49 0.32
CA GLU A 58 -22.16 1.08 0.47
C GLU A 58 -20.89 0.22 0.29
N THR A 59 -20.11 0.50 -0.73
CA THR A 59 -18.82 -0.15 -0.98
C THR A 59 -17.84 0.18 0.15
N SER A 60 -17.76 1.43 0.58
CA SER A 60 -16.93 1.86 1.72
C SER A 60 -17.25 1.07 2.98
N LEU A 61 -18.52 0.89 3.31
CA LEU A 61 -18.96 0.12 4.49
C LEU A 61 -18.50 -1.34 4.44
N VAL A 62 -18.58 -1.97 3.25
CA VAL A 62 -18.08 -3.34 3.06
C VAL A 62 -16.58 -3.43 3.35
N LEU A 63 -15.80 -2.48 2.80
CA LEU A 63 -14.36 -2.43 3.00
C LEU A 63 -14.00 -2.19 4.47
N VAL A 64 -14.63 -1.21 5.11
CA VAL A 64 -14.39 -0.86 6.53
C VAL A 64 -14.77 -2.01 7.46
N ARG A 65 -15.94 -2.64 7.25
CA ARG A 65 -16.36 -3.81 8.04
C ARG A 65 -15.32 -4.93 7.96
N ALA A 66 -14.86 -5.24 6.76
CA ALA A 66 -13.88 -6.29 6.57
C ALA A 66 -12.51 -5.97 7.19
N LEU A 67 -12.03 -4.73 7.10
CA LEU A 67 -10.82 -4.28 7.81
C LEU A 67 -11.00 -4.43 9.33
N TYR A 68 -12.15 -4.04 9.86
CA TYR A 68 -12.46 -4.20 11.29
C TYR A 68 -12.43 -5.67 11.72
N ASP A 69 -13.05 -6.56 10.94
CA ASP A 69 -13.06 -8.00 11.20
C ASP A 69 -11.66 -8.60 11.11
N MET A 70 -10.78 -8.03 10.27
CA MET A 70 -9.36 -8.39 10.19
C MET A 70 -8.47 -7.74 11.27
N GLY A 71 -9.04 -7.06 12.25
CA GLY A 71 -8.32 -6.56 13.42
C GLY A 71 -7.88 -5.12 13.34
N ILE A 72 -8.17 -4.39 12.27
CA ILE A 72 -7.94 -2.94 12.21
C ILE A 72 -8.92 -2.25 13.17
N ARG A 73 -8.44 -1.28 13.91
CA ARG A 73 -9.23 -0.50 14.87
C ARG A 73 -9.25 0.99 14.52
N LYS A 74 -8.22 1.44 13.82
CA LYS A 74 -8.12 2.79 13.29
C LYS A 74 -7.74 2.74 11.81
N CYS A 75 -8.45 3.52 11.00
CA CYS A 75 -8.14 3.69 9.59
C CYS A 75 -7.91 5.18 9.30
N ILE A 76 -6.77 5.50 8.70
CA ILE A 76 -6.47 6.83 8.20
C ILE A 76 -6.66 6.76 6.69
N ALA A 77 -7.78 7.23 6.21
CA ALA A 77 -8.04 7.30 4.79
C ALA A 77 -7.13 8.35 4.14
N THR A 78 -6.60 8.03 2.98
CA THR A 78 -5.60 8.84 2.27
C THR A 78 -5.97 9.02 0.81
N PRO A 79 -7.11 9.69 0.52
CA PRO A 79 -7.50 9.92 -0.87
C PRO A 79 -6.41 10.69 -1.62
N HIS A 80 -6.30 10.42 -2.91
CA HIS A 80 -5.35 11.10 -3.78
C HIS A 80 -5.59 12.61 -3.86
N ILE A 81 -4.47 13.37 -3.86
CA ILE A 81 -4.41 14.75 -4.32
C ILE A 81 -3.40 14.81 -5.45
N ILE A 82 -3.89 14.85 -6.69
CA ILE A 82 -3.13 14.85 -7.94
C ILE A 82 -3.63 15.99 -8.82
N GLY A 83 -2.73 16.88 -9.24
CA GLY A 83 -3.11 18.10 -9.92
C GLY A 83 -4.00 17.95 -11.16
N ASP A 84 -3.77 16.90 -11.95
CA ASP A 84 -4.49 16.67 -13.20
C ASP A 84 -5.66 15.68 -13.10
N LEU A 85 -5.79 14.93 -11.97
CA LEU A 85 -6.77 13.85 -11.83
C LEU A 85 -7.72 14.06 -10.66
N TYR A 86 -7.19 14.26 -9.46
CA TYR A 86 -7.96 14.30 -8.21
C TYR A 86 -7.59 15.54 -7.40
N ARG A 87 -8.24 16.68 -7.70
CA ARG A 87 -8.02 17.94 -6.97
C ARG A 87 -8.82 17.99 -5.67
N ASN A 88 -8.69 16.94 -4.87
CA ASN A 88 -9.30 16.92 -3.56
C ASN A 88 -8.75 18.03 -2.66
N ASN A 89 -9.55 18.47 -1.73
CA ASN A 89 -9.23 19.52 -0.76
C ASN A 89 -9.91 19.22 0.59
N ASP A 90 -9.74 20.11 1.57
CA ASP A 90 -10.31 19.94 2.90
C ASP A 90 -11.83 19.75 2.90
N GLU A 91 -12.55 20.44 2.02
CA GLU A 91 -14.00 20.35 1.93
C GLU A 91 -14.46 19.01 1.36
N THR A 92 -13.87 18.58 0.22
CA THR A 92 -14.23 17.31 -0.42
C THR A 92 -13.90 16.12 0.47
N ILE A 93 -12.69 16.11 1.05
CA ILE A 93 -12.24 15.05 1.96
C ILE A 93 -13.07 15.05 3.25
N GLY A 94 -13.28 16.23 3.86
CA GLY A 94 -14.08 16.36 5.07
C GLY A 94 -15.53 15.90 4.89
N THR A 95 -16.15 16.25 3.76
CA THR A 95 -17.51 15.82 3.42
C THR A 95 -17.59 14.30 3.24
N ALA A 96 -16.68 13.69 2.49
CA ALA A 96 -16.64 12.24 2.28
C ALA A 96 -16.36 11.48 3.58
N LEU A 97 -15.44 11.98 4.40
CA LEU A 97 -15.16 11.43 5.72
C LEU A 97 -16.40 11.43 6.62
N HIS A 98 -17.08 12.56 6.71
CA HIS A 98 -18.29 12.68 7.54
C HIS A 98 -19.39 11.71 7.09
N LYS A 99 -19.64 11.60 5.78
CA LYS A 99 -20.59 10.63 5.22
C LYS A 99 -20.24 9.19 5.65
N LEU A 100 -18.96 8.80 5.53
CA LEU A 100 -18.51 7.45 5.90
C LEU A 100 -18.63 7.22 7.41
N GLN A 101 -18.25 8.19 8.25
CA GLN A 101 -18.38 8.10 9.71
C GLN A 101 -19.84 7.93 10.15
N GLN A 102 -20.76 8.68 9.57
CA GLN A 102 -22.20 8.54 9.83
C GLN A 102 -22.71 7.14 9.45
N ALA A 103 -22.33 6.67 8.26
CA ALA A 103 -22.72 5.34 7.79
C ALA A 103 -22.15 4.22 8.67
N CYS A 104 -20.88 4.32 9.10
CA CYS A 104 -20.28 3.36 10.03
C CYS A 104 -20.99 3.34 11.39
N SER A 105 -21.36 4.52 11.91
CA SER A 105 -22.15 4.64 13.15
C SER A 105 -23.51 3.96 13.02
N ALA A 106 -24.24 4.24 11.93
CA ALA A 106 -25.54 3.62 11.65
C ALA A 106 -25.44 2.09 11.47
N ALA A 107 -24.33 1.60 10.91
CA ALA A 107 -24.06 0.17 10.72
C ALA A 107 -23.42 -0.50 11.95
N ALA A 108 -23.28 0.20 13.08
CA ALA A 108 -22.61 -0.26 14.31
C ALA A 108 -21.20 -0.85 14.03
N ILE A 109 -20.39 -0.15 13.22
CA ILE A 109 -18.99 -0.50 12.99
C ILE A 109 -18.13 0.42 13.87
N PRO A 110 -17.53 -0.07 14.96
CA PRO A 110 -16.78 0.78 15.91
C PRO A 110 -15.32 0.99 15.42
N MET A 111 -15.16 1.38 14.15
CA MET A 111 -13.88 1.74 13.55
C MET A 111 -13.63 3.23 13.76
N GLN A 112 -12.48 3.57 14.32
CA GLN A 112 -12.03 4.96 14.29
C GLN A 112 -11.56 5.31 12.88
N ILE A 113 -12.20 6.27 12.23
CA ILE A 113 -11.82 6.71 10.87
C ILE A 113 -11.42 8.18 10.93
N THR A 114 -10.23 8.48 10.43
CA THR A 114 -9.73 9.83 10.18
C THR A 114 -9.31 9.94 8.71
N ALA A 115 -8.99 11.13 8.25
CA ALA A 115 -8.50 11.32 6.89
C ALA A 115 -7.27 12.23 6.86
N ALA A 116 -6.26 11.76 6.14
CA ALA A 116 -5.14 12.51 5.61
C ALA A 116 -5.32 12.72 4.10
N ALA A 117 -4.24 12.74 3.33
CA ALA A 117 -4.24 12.66 1.88
C ALA A 117 -2.94 12.01 1.41
N GLU A 118 -2.97 11.37 0.25
CA GLU A 118 -1.81 10.95 -0.52
C GLU A 118 -1.53 12.00 -1.59
N TYR A 119 -0.40 12.71 -1.42
CA TYR A 119 -0.03 13.81 -2.30
C TYR A 119 0.91 13.33 -3.39
N MET A 120 0.51 13.48 -4.66
CA MET A 120 1.46 13.35 -5.77
C MET A 120 2.49 14.48 -5.70
N LEU A 121 3.79 14.16 -5.77
CA LEU A 121 4.86 15.15 -5.82
C LEU A 121 4.95 15.78 -7.21
N ASP A 122 3.96 16.59 -7.55
CA ASP A 122 3.81 17.32 -8.80
C ASP A 122 3.86 18.84 -8.58
N ASP A 123 3.71 19.62 -9.65
CA ASP A 123 3.70 21.08 -9.58
C ASP A 123 2.53 21.61 -8.72
N TYR A 124 1.39 20.92 -8.74
CA TYR A 124 0.23 21.28 -7.93
C TYR A 124 0.51 21.14 -6.43
N PHE A 125 1.19 20.08 -6.02
CA PHE A 125 1.64 19.90 -4.64
C PHE A 125 2.59 21.02 -4.20
N MET A 126 3.54 21.39 -5.08
CA MET A 126 4.44 22.52 -4.79
C MET A 126 3.69 23.84 -4.64
N ASP A 127 2.63 24.05 -5.41
CA ASP A 127 1.77 25.22 -5.24
C ASP A 127 0.97 25.17 -3.92
N LEU A 128 0.52 24.01 -3.48
CA LEU A 128 -0.12 23.87 -2.16
C LEU A 128 0.84 24.21 -1.02
N LEU A 129 2.10 23.76 -1.07
CA LEU A 129 3.12 24.12 -0.08
C LEU A 129 3.37 25.64 -0.04
N ARG A 130 3.50 26.29 -1.20
CA ARG A 130 3.70 27.74 -1.31
C ARG A 130 2.55 28.56 -0.71
N GLN A 131 1.34 28.03 -0.68
CA GLN A 131 0.17 28.71 -0.07
C GLN A 131 0.24 28.77 1.45
N GLN A 132 1.16 28.04 2.08
CA GLN A 132 1.35 27.99 3.56
C GLN A 132 0.06 27.64 4.32
N LYS A 133 -0.87 26.93 3.67
CA LYS A 133 -2.06 26.39 4.32
C LYS A 133 -1.72 25.04 4.92
N PRO A 134 -2.29 24.69 6.09
CA PRO A 134 -2.08 23.37 6.68
C PRO A 134 -2.46 22.26 5.70
N LEU A 135 -1.55 21.31 5.50
CA LEU A 135 -1.82 20.10 4.72
C LEU A 135 -2.38 19.01 5.64
N ARG A 136 -3.15 18.09 5.07
CA ARG A 136 -3.66 16.93 5.78
C ARG A 136 -2.54 15.94 6.04
N THR A 137 -2.29 15.64 7.30
CA THR A 137 -1.20 14.76 7.74
C THR A 137 -1.75 13.46 8.31
N LEU A 138 -0.95 12.39 8.23
CA LEU A 138 -1.26 11.10 8.84
C LEU A 138 -1.30 11.20 10.37
N TYR A 139 -0.29 11.83 10.92
CA TYR A 139 -0.11 12.07 12.34
C TYR A 139 0.94 13.16 12.54
N LYS A 140 0.70 14.12 13.45
CA LYS A 140 1.58 15.27 13.67
C LYS A 140 1.92 15.94 12.34
N ASN A 141 3.18 15.85 11.90
CA ASN A 141 3.69 16.47 10.67
C ASN A 141 4.06 15.44 9.56
N LEU A 142 3.55 14.21 9.63
CA LEU A 142 3.81 13.19 8.62
C LEU A 142 2.88 13.37 7.42
N LEU A 143 3.43 13.69 6.25
CA LEU A 143 2.72 13.74 4.97
C LEU A 143 2.91 12.44 4.21
N LEU A 144 1.84 11.81 3.75
CA LEU A 144 1.93 10.73 2.78
C LEU A 144 2.08 11.34 1.40
N THR A 145 3.12 10.92 0.70
CA THR A 145 3.48 11.43 -0.63
C THR A 145 3.71 10.28 -1.58
N GLU A 146 3.43 10.47 -2.87
CA GLU A 146 3.74 9.51 -3.91
C GLU A 146 4.52 10.17 -5.06
N LEU A 147 5.34 9.37 -5.77
CA LEU A 147 6.07 9.82 -6.95
C LEU A 147 5.29 9.47 -8.22
N PRO A 148 5.49 10.23 -9.31
CA PRO A 148 4.99 9.84 -10.62
C PRO A 148 5.46 8.44 -11.02
N TYR A 149 4.54 7.60 -11.53
CA TYR A 149 4.86 6.22 -11.93
C TYR A 149 5.78 6.14 -13.15
N THR A 150 5.86 7.20 -13.94
CA THR A 150 6.65 7.23 -15.19
C THR A 150 8.14 7.39 -14.95
N SER A 151 8.54 8.22 -14.00
CA SER A 151 9.94 8.50 -13.66
C SER A 151 10.05 9.23 -12.31
N GLU A 152 11.22 9.11 -11.67
CA GLU A 152 11.56 9.95 -10.55
C GLU A 152 11.64 11.43 -10.98
N PRO A 153 11.07 12.39 -10.22
CA PRO A 153 11.25 13.81 -10.47
C PRO A 153 12.72 14.21 -10.42
N HIS A 154 13.21 14.95 -11.40
CA HIS A 154 14.61 15.40 -11.47
C HIS A 154 15.01 16.30 -10.28
N ASN A 155 14.03 16.99 -9.69
CA ASN A 155 14.20 17.90 -8.55
C ASN A 155 13.69 17.30 -7.22
N LEU A 156 13.70 15.96 -7.08
CA LEU A 156 13.17 15.28 -5.89
C LEU A 156 13.81 15.78 -4.59
N GLU A 157 15.10 16.04 -4.60
CA GLU A 157 15.82 16.56 -3.41
C GLU A 157 15.34 17.98 -3.03
N GLU A 158 15.08 18.85 -4.02
CA GLU A 158 14.53 20.19 -3.80
C GLU A 158 13.11 20.13 -3.24
N ILE A 159 12.27 19.25 -3.80
CA ILE A 159 10.91 19.02 -3.30
C ILE A 159 10.96 18.57 -1.83
N LEU A 160 11.79 17.57 -1.51
CA LEU A 160 11.93 17.07 -0.16
C LEU A 160 12.48 18.13 0.81
N PHE A 161 13.47 18.92 0.38
CA PHE A 161 13.98 20.02 1.16
C PHE A 161 12.86 21.03 1.48
N THR A 162 12.01 21.35 0.50
CA THR A 162 10.87 22.26 0.70
C THR A 162 9.88 21.68 1.72
N ILE A 163 9.53 20.38 1.61
CA ILE A 163 8.66 19.71 2.58
C ILE A 163 9.20 19.83 4.00
N ILE A 164 10.52 19.63 4.18
CA ILE A 164 11.18 19.68 5.48
C ILE A 164 11.21 21.12 6.02
N THR A 165 11.49 22.11 5.18
CA THR A 165 11.54 23.51 5.59
C THR A 165 10.19 24.08 5.97
N GLU A 166 9.11 23.56 5.38
CA GLU A 166 7.72 23.85 5.78
C GLU A 166 7.28 23.09 7.05
N GLY A 167 8.20 22.36 7.70
CA GLY A 167 7.98 21.68 8.98
C GLY A 167 7.38 20.29 8.88
N TYR A 168 7.26 19.72 7.68
CA TYR A 168 6.73 18.38 7.46
C TYR A 168 7.81 17.31 7.33
N ARG A 169 7.40 16.05 7.45
CA ARG A 169 8.23 14.86 7.19
C ARG A 169 7.52 14.02 6.14
N ALA A 170 8.21 13.72 5.04
CA ALA A 170 7.64 12.96 3.94
C ALA A 170 7.65 11.44 4.24
N VAL A 171 6.48 10.82 4.13
CA VAL A 171 6.30 9.37 4.05
C VAL A 171 6.13 9.04 2.57
N LEU A 172 7.05 8.28 1.99
CA LEU A 172 6.94 7.86 0.59
C LEU A 172 6.09 6.60 0.49
N ALA A 173 4.94 6.72 -0.15
CA ALA A 173 4.03 5.62 -0.42
C ALA A 173 4.67 4.60 -1.37
N HIS A 174 4.50 3.32 -1.02
CA HIS A 174 4.78 2.15 -1.87
C HIS A 174 5.98 2.28 -2.82
N PRO A 175 7.21 2.65 -2.34
CA PRO A 175 8.37 2.83 -3.22
C PRO A 175 8.71 1.56 -4.02
N GLU A 176 8.31 0.40 -3.54
CA GLU A 176 8.45 -0.86 -4.24
C GLU A 176 7.63 -0.96 -5.54
N ARG A 177 6.63 -0.09 -5.74
CA ARG A 177 5.79 -0.09 -6.94
C ARG A 177 6.39 0.70 -8.10
N TYR A 178 7.40 1.55 -7.86
CA TYR A 178 8.05 2.33 -8.91
C TYR A 178 9.04 1.46 -9.67
N PHE A 179 8.70 1.08 -10.90
CA PHE A 179 9.47 0.13 -11.69
C PHE A 179 10.88 0.63 -12.03
N TYR A 180 11.10 1.93 -12.07
CA TYR A 180 12.41 2.53 -12.34
C TYR A 180 13.44 2.28 -11.22
N PHE A 181 13.03 1.87 -10.03
CA PHE A 181 13.92 1.42 -8.95
C PHE A 181 14.23 -0.09 -8.98
N HIS A 182 13.50 -0.89 -9.77
CA HIS A 182 13.65 -2.36 -9.75
C HIS A 182 15.00 -2.85 -10.28
N GLY A 183 15.75 -2.03 -11.03
CA GLY A 183 17.09 -2.33 -11.52
C GLY A 183 18.20 -2.14 -10.47
N ASN A 184 17.95 -1.30 -9.46
CA ASN A 184 18.92 -0.96 -8.42
C ASN A 184 18.23 -0.77 -7.06
N PHE A 185 18.32 -1.74 -6.20
CA PHE A 185 17.64 -1.69 -4.89
C PHE A 185 18.35 -0.78 -3.87
N GLU A 186 19.58 -0.31 -4.13
CA GLU A 186 20.23 0.70 -3.28
C GLU A 186 19.52 2.06 -3.34
N GLU A 187 18.68 2.29 -4.35
CA GLU A 187 17.83 3.48 -4.43
C GLU A 187 16.89 3.61 -3.21
N TYR A 188 16.40 2.50 -2.65
CA TYR A 188 15.58 2.56 -1.44
C TYR A 188 16.36 3.05 -0.21
N ARG A 189 17.66 2.74 -0.15
CA ARG A 189 18.55 3.30 0.88
C ARG A 189 18.77 4.79 0.65
N ARG A 190 19.07 5.18 -0.59
CA ARG A 190 19.21 6.59 -0.98
C ARG A 190 17.98 7.41 -0.57
N LEU A 191 16.78 6.94 -0.89
CA LEU A 191 15.53 7.62 -0.51
C LEU A 191 15.40 7.80 1.00
N LYS A 192 15.74 6.76 1.78
CA LYS A 192 15.74 6.85 3.24
C LYS A 192 16.80 7.83 3.76
N ASP A 193 18.00 7.80 3.19
CA ASP A 193 19.10 8.68 3.59
C ASP A 193 18.83 10.15 3.22
N LEU A 194 18.06 10.41 2.15
CA LEU A 194 17.54 11.74 1.82
C LEU A 194 16.53 12.25 2.88
N GLY A 195 15.86 11.37 3.63
CA GLY A 195 14.94 11.75 4.69
C GLY A 195 13.51 11.21 4.55
N PHE A 196 13.22 10.44 3.50
CA PHE A 196 11.92 9.78 3.39
C PHE A 196 11.73 8.66 4.42
N ILE A 197 10.53 8.57 4.97
CA ILE A 197 10.05 7.39 5.68
C ILE A 197 9.39 6.49 4.64
N LEU A 198 9.91 5.28 4.40
CA LEU A 198 9.37 4.39 3.37
C LEU A 198 8.15 3.63 3.90
N GLN A 199 7.03 3.72 3.18
CA GLN A 199 5.81 2.96 3.46
C GLN A 199 5.65 1.84 2.43
N VAL A 200 5.53 0.59 2.89
CA VAL A 200 5.37 -0.59 2.03
C VAL A 200 3.92 -1.08 2.06
N ASN A 201 3.35 -1.39 0.89
CA ASN A 201 2.04 -1.99 0.79
C ASN A 201 2.07 -3.47 1.15
N LEU A 202 1.14 -3.93 2.00
CA LEU A 202 1.06 -5.34 2.40
C LEU A 202 0.89 -6.27 1.19
N LEU A 203 0.03 -5.92 0.24
CA LEU A 203 -0.21 -6.74 -0.96
C LEU A 203 1.01 -6.84 -1.88
N SER A 204 1.94 -5.90 -1.82
CA SER A 204 3.20 -5.97 -2.59
C SER A 204 4.00 -7.22 -2.25
N LEU A 205 3.97 -7.68 -0.99
CA LEU A 205 4.67 -8.88 -0.53
C LEU A 205 4.20 -10.17 -1.23
N THR A 206 2.95 -10.20 -1.67
CA THR A 206 2.28 -11.40 -2.19
C THR A 206 2.56 -11.66 -3.66
N GLY A 207 3.05 -10.66 -4.38
CA GLY A 207 3.15 -10.67 -5.84
C GLY A 207 1.88 -10.20 -6.54
N TYR A 208 0.91 -9.65 -5.82
CA TYR A 208 -0.32 -9.09 -6.37
C TYR A 208 -0.03 -8.07 -7.49
N TYR A 209 0.96 -7.21 -7.27
CA TYR A 209 1.44 -6.22 -8.25
C TYR A 209 2.60 -6.72 -9.11
N GLY A 210 2.91 -8.02 -9.08
CA GLY A 210 3.97 -8.63 -9.86
C GLY A 210 5.22 -9.01 -9.05
N LYS A 211 6.05 -9.89 -9.66
CA LYS A 211 7.21 -10.50 -8.98
C LYS A 211 8.30 -9.48 -8.60
N ASN A 212 8.52 -8.46 -9.43
CA ASN A 212 9.54 -7.45 -9.18
C ASN A 212 9.14 -6.58 -7.98
N VAL A 213 7.87 -6.16 -7.91
CA VAL A 213 7.31 -5.44 -6.76
C VAL A 213 7.47 -6.26 -5.48
N ALA A 214 7.14 -7.57 -5.52
CA ALA A 214 7.31 -8.43 -4.35
C ALA A 214 8.77 -8.58 -3.91
N ARG A 215 9.71 -8.63 -4.86
CA ARG A 215 11.15 -8.65 -4.54
C ARG A 215 11.60 -7.35 -3.87
N ALA A 216 11.17 -6.22 -4.40
CA ALA A 216 11.47 -4.90 -3.86
C ALA A 216 10.89 -4.73 -2.46
N ALA A 217 9.59 -5.04 -2.26
CA ALA A 217 8.94 -4.98 -0.95
C ALA A 217 9.68 -5.80 0.12
N ARG A 218 10.03 -7.04 -0.21
CA ARG A 218 10.78 -7.91 0.70
C ARG A 218 12.17 -7.37 1.00
N TYR A 219 12.88 -6.84 -0.02
CA TYR A 219 14.18 -6.21 0.20
C TYR A 219 14.09 -5.03 1.17
N ILE A 220 13.11 -4.11 0.96
CA ILE A 220 12.93 -2.94 1.83
C ILE A 220 12.68 -3.39 3.28
N LEU A 221 11.84 -4.41 3.50
CA LEU A 221 11.52 -4.93 4.82
C LEU A 221 12.70 -5.70 5.44
N ASP A 222 13.33 -6.62 4.69
CA ASP A 222 14.47 -7.44 5.18
C ASP A 222 15.68 -6.57 5.55
N LYS A 223 15.85 -5.41 4.89
CA LYS A 223 16.91 -4.44 5.19
C LYS A 223 16.55 -3.44 6.29
N GLY A 224 15.33 -3.50 6.86
CA GLY A 224 14.86 -2.55 7.88
C GLY A 224 14.77 -1.12 7.35
N LEU A 225 14.50 -0.96 6.07
CA LEU A 225 14.34 0.36 5.43
C LEU A 225 12.92 0.89 5.56
N ALA A 226 11.93 0.00 5.68
CA ALA A 226 10.53 0.41 5.90
C ALA A 226 10.34 1.02 7.29
N GLY A 227 9.66 2.14 7.34
CA GLY A 227 9.19 2.77 8.59
C GLY A 227 7.73 2.46 8.89
N ILE A 228 6.93 2.16 7.89
CA ILE A 228 5.47 2.00 7.98
C ILE A 228 4.98 0.97 6.96
N VAL A 229 3.86 0.28 7.26
CA VAL A 229 3.12 -0.52 6.28
C VAL A 229 1.67 -0.03 6.19
N GLY A 230 1.03 -0.21 5.03
CA GLY A 230 -0.36 0.12 4.79
C GLY A 230 -1.04 -0.90 3.88
N THR A 231 -2.37 -0.85 3.78
CA THR A 231 -3.10 -1.77 2.90
C THR A 231 -3.19 -1.25 1.48
N ASP A 232 -3.25 0.05 1.31
CA ASP A 232 -3.55 0.71 0.03
C ASP A 232 -4.84 0.13 -0.59
N LEU A 233 -5.85 -0.05 0.29
CA LEU A 233 -7.11 -0.70 -0.05
C LEU A 233 -8.01 0.21 -0.89
N HIS A 234 -8.29 -0.19 -2.14
CA HIS A 234 -9.16 0.54 -3.05
C HIS A 234 -10.50 -0.14 -3.29
N HIS A 235 -10.50 -1.49 -3.36
CA HIS A 235 -11.68 -2.22 -3.84
C HIS A 235 -11.72 -3.68 -3.37
N GLY A 236 -12.83 -4.37 -3.66
CA GLY A 236 -13.08 -5.75 -3.22
C GLY A 236 -12.03 -6.78 -3.66
N ARG A 237 -11.32 -6.58 -4.79
CA ARG A 237 -10.24 -7.50 -5.21
C ARG A 237 -9.01 -7.37 -4.29
N HIS A 238 -8.65 -6.14 -3.88
CA HIS A 238 -7.62 -5.92 -2.85
C HIS A 238 -8.04 -6.60 -1.54
N LEU A 239 -9.29 -6.39 -1.12
CA LEU A 239 -9.83 -7.00 0.09
C LEU A 239 -9.75 -8.52 0.06
N ALA A 240 -10.19 -9.16 -1.03
CA ALA A 240 -10.12 -10.61 -1.17
C ALA A 240 -8.67 -11.15 -1.08
N ALA A 241 -7.71 -10.41 -1.66
CA ALA A 241 -6.30 -10.75 -1.55
C ALA A 241 -5.76 -10.57 -0.13
N LEU A 242 -6.16 -9.51 0.60
CA LEU A 242 -5.79 -9.31 2.00
C LEU A 242 -6.33 -10.41 2.91
N GLN A 243 -7.55 -10.91 2.67
CA GLN A 243 -8.20 -11.95 3.46
C GLN A 243 -7.65 -13.37 3.22
N SER A 244 -6.83 -13.57 2.19
CA SER A 244 -6.22 -14.87 1.91
C SER A 244 -5.34 -15.34 3.06
N SER A 245 -5.58 -16.54 3.58
CA SER A 245 -4.80 -17.13 4.68
C SER A 245 -3.30 -17.26 4.35
N VAL A 246 -2.97 -17.52 3.10
CA VAL A 246 -1.58 -17.59 2.63
C VAL A 246 -0.93 -16.22 2.73
N ASN A 247 -1.63 -15.17 2.33
CA ASN A 247 -1.13 -13.80 2.38
C ASN A 247 -1.04 -13.29 3.81
N LEU A 248 -2.01 -13.59 4.69
CA LEU A 248 -1.95 -13.24 6.11
C LEU A 248 -0.71 -13.83 6.79
N ASN A 249 -0.39 -15.10 6.54
CA ASN A 249 0.84 -15.71 7.06
C ASN A 249 2.10 -14.97 6.55
N LEU A 250 2.10 -14.55 5.31
CA LEU A 250 3.20 -13.79 4.73
C LEU A 250 3.33 -12.42 5.39
N PHE A 251 2.22 -11.70 5.61
CA PHE A 251 2.23 -10.40 6.30
C PHE A 251 2.80 -10.53 7.72
N HIS A 252 2.33 -11.51 8.51
CA HIS A 252 2.86 -11.76 9.85
C HIS A 252 4.35 -12.10 9.86
N LYS A 253 4.85 -12.76 8.81
CA LYS A 253 6.29 -13.04 8.68
C LYS A 253 7.13 -11.77 8.55
N TYR A 254 6.65 -10.79 7.78
CA TYR A 254 7.44 -9.62 7.40
C TYR A 254 7.19 -8.38 8.29
N VAL A 255 6.01 -8.25 8.90
CA VAL A 255 5.62 -7.02 9.62
C VAL A 255 5.99 -7.05 11.12
N GLN A 256 6.70 -8.07 11.59
CA GLN A 256 7.17 -8.16 12.99
C GLN A 256 8.44 -7.36 13.28
N ILE A 257 8.76 -6.37 12.45
CA ILE A 257 10.00 -5.60 12.56
C ILE A 257 9.89 -4.61 13.72
N PRO A 258 10.81 -4.65 14.71
CA PRO A 258 10.89 -3.62 15.73
C PRO A 258 11.11 -2.24 15.11
N GLY A 259 10.39 -1.21 15.57
CA GLY A 259 10.57 0.17 15.11
C GLY A 259 9.61 0.62 14.01
N MET A 260 8.61 -0.21 13.63
CA MET A 260 7.54 0.27 12.75
C MET A 260 6.63 1.27 13.46
N MET A 261 6.40 2.41 12.83
CA MET A 261 5.61 3.53 13.35
C MET A 261 4.10 3.25 13.36
N ASN A 262 3.61 2.16 12.76
CA ASN A 262 2.18 1.81 12.79
C ASN A 262 1.61 1.77 14.21
N ARG A 263 2.40 1.40 15.22
CA ARG A 263 1.97 1.40 16.63
C ARG A 263 1.80 2.81 17.17
N GLU A 264 2.68 3.74 16.80
CA GLU A 264 2.63 5.13 17.24
C GLU A 264 1.46 5.89 16.63
N LEU A 265 1.06 5.53 15.38
CA LEU A 265 -0.08 6.13 14.68
C LEU A 265 -1.42 5.77 15.32
N GLY A 266 -1.46 4.72 16.14
CA GLY A 266 -2.65 4.29 16.87
C GLY A 266 -3.09 5.27 17.95
N GLY A 267 -2.17 6.06 18.51
CA GLY A 267 -2.40 6.64 19.83
C GLY A 267 -2.64 5.49 20.83
N GLU A 268 -2.95 5.79 22.07
CA GLU A 268 -3.40 4.78 23.03
C GLU A 268 -4.78 4.23 22.58
N VAL A 269 -4.77 3.25 21.68
CA VAL A 269 -5.93 2.37 21.50
C VAL A 269 -5.85 1.39 22.67
N GLU A 270 -6.48 1.77 23.80
CA GLU A 270 -6.71 0.88 24.93
C GLU A 270 -7.30 -0.44 24.42
N GLY A 271 -6.66 -1.55 24.80
CA GLY A 271 -7.00 -2.91 24.42
C GLY A 271 -8.29 -3.42 25.04
#